data_124fadd15ba57b439664079ea405382e
#
_entry.id   124fadd15ba57b439664079ea405382e
#
_cell.length_a   1.000
_cell.length_b   1.000
_cell.length_c   1.000
_cell.angle_alpha   90.00
_cell.angle_beta   90.00
_cell.angle_gamma   90.00
#
_symmetry.space_group_name_H-M   'P 1'
#
loop_
_entity.id
_entity.type
_entity.pdbx_description
1 polymer ?
#
loop_
_entity_poly.entity_id
_entity_poly.type
_entity_poly.pdbx_seq_one_letter_code
_entity_poly.pdbx_strand_id
1 'polypeptide(L)'
;MKAFTQHTGLVAPLDRANVDTDQIIPKQFLKSIKRTGFGPNLFDEWRYLDVGQPYQDNSKRPLNKDFVLNAERYQGASVLLARENFGCGSSREHAPWALEEYGFRSIIAPSYADIFFNNSFKNGLLPIILSDAEVDELFKQVEANPGYQLQIDLQAQTVTRPDGKVLSFEIDAFRKHCLLNGLDDIGLTLQDGDAIAAFEAKHRASQPWLFRDA
;
A
#
# COMPACT_ATOMS: atom_id res chain seq x y z
N MET A 1 7.29 -8.76 -5.80
CA MET A 1 6.14 -7.80 -5.93
C MET A 1 5.96 -7.29 -7.34
N LYS A 2 4.84 -6.60 -7.67
CA LYS A 2 4.63 -6.01 -9.00
C LYS A 2 5.44 -4.70 -9.13
N ALA A 3 6.22 -4.56 -10.22
CA ALA A 3 6.96 -3.33 -10.49
C ALA A 3 6.03 -2.10 -10.57
N PHE A 4 6.53 -0.96 -10.11
CA PHE A 4 5.88 0.33 -10.21
C PHE A 4 6.76 1.27 -11.03
N THR A 5 6.32 1.65 -12.20
CA THR A 5 7.02 2.62 -13.06
C THR A 5 6.20 3.89 -13.24
N GLN A 6 5.06 3.77 -13.87
CA GLN A 6 4.06 4.81 -14.05
C GLN A 6 2.68 4.27 -13.69
N HIS A 7 1.83 5.13 -13.15
CA HIS A 7 0.45 4.78 -12.81
C HIS A 7 -0.45 6.00 -13.00
N THR A 8 -1.55 5.80 -13.72
CA THR A 8 -2.63 6.79 -13.77
C THR A 8 -3.84 6.20 -13.08
N GLY A 9 -4.35 6.87 -12.05
CA GLY A 9 -5.40 6.31 -11.23
C GLY A 9 -6.40 7.33 -10.71
N LEU A 10 -7.65 6.86 -10.56
CA LEU A 10 -8.72 7.59 -9.88
C LEU A 10 -8.33 7.81 -8.42
N VAL A 11 -8.56 9.01 -7.92
CA VAL A 11 -8.24 9.39 -6.54
C VAL A 11 -9.44 9.27 -5.63
N ALA A 12 -9.30 8.53 -4.53
CA ALA A 12 -10.29 8.50 -3.45
C ALA A 12 -9.81 9.38 -2.27
N PRO A 13 -10.60 10.39 -1.84
CA PRO A 13 -10.23 11.28 -0.75
C PRO A 13 -10.67 10.70 0.60
N LEU A 14 -9.73 10.24 1.40
CA LEU A 14 -9.95 9.88 2.80
C LEU A 14 -9.52 11.07 3.68
N ASP A 15 -10.41 12.03 3.87
CA ASP A 15 -10.13 13.26 4.63
C ASP A 15 -10.09 13.00 6.14
N ARG A 16 -9.09 12.22 6.57
CA ARG A 16 -8.85 11.84 7.96
C ARG A 16 -7.37 11.83 8.28
N ALA A 17 -7.01 12.48 9.38
CA ALA A 17 -5.70 12.38 9.99
C ALA A 17 -5.63 11.20 10.96
N ASN A 18 -4.42 10.76 11.29
CA ASN A 18 -4.15 9.71 12.28
C ASN A 18 -4.90 8.40 12.01
N VAL A 19 -5.03 8.03 10.75
CA VAL A 19 -5.62 6.74 10.36
C VAL A 19 -4.70 5.63 10.83
N ASP A 20 -5.14 4.86 11.82
CA ASP A 20 -4.33 3.80 12.40
C ASP A 20 -4.51 2.45 11.68
N THR A 21 -3.61 1.51 11.97
CA THR A 21 -3.61 0.20 11.32
C THR A 21 -4.79 -0.68 11.71
N ASP A 22 -5.45 -0.45 12.87
CA ASP A 22 -6.67 -1.14 13.25
C ASP A 22 -7.88 -0.63 12.45
N GLN A 23 -7.88 0.66 12.10
CA GLN A 23 -8.87 1.25 11.19
C GLN A 23 -8.67 0.77 9.75
N ILE A 24 -7.42 0.63 9.30
CA ILE A 24 -7.11 0.10 7.95
C ILE A 24 -7.54 -1.37 7.85
N ILE A 25 -7.14 -2.20 8.80
CA ILE A 25 -7.52 -3.62 8.87
C ILE A 25 -7.74 -4.05 10.33
N PRO A 26 -8.99 -4.23 10.76
CA PRO A 26 -9.31 -4.59 12.14
C PRO A 26 -8.69 -5.91 12.59
N LYS A 27 -8.33 -5.96 13.88
CA LYS A 27 -7.57 -7.06 14.50
C LYS A 27 -8.18 -8.46 14.31
N GLN A 28 -9.50 -8.59 14.20
CA GLN A 28 -10.14 -9.89 14.02
C GLN A 28 -9.71 -10.58 12.72
N PHE A 29 -9.34 -9.84 11.68
CA PHE A 29 -8.89 -10.37 10.39
C PHE A 29 -7.44 -10.85 10.40
N LEU A 30 -6.64 -10.47 11.40
CA LEU A 30 -5.23 -10.84 11.51
C LEU A 30 -4.98 -12.31 11.88
N LYS A 31 -6.04 -13.07 12.15
CA LYS A 31 -5.94 -14.51 12.44
C LYS A 31 -5.62 -15.36 11.22
N SER A 32 -5.72 -14.81 10.02
CA SER A 32 -5.37 -15.52 8.79
C SER A 32 -3.86 -15.72 8.69
N ILE A 33 -3.44 -16.95 8.39
CA ILE A 33 -2.04 -17.29 8.07
C ILE A 33 -1.68 -17.00 6.60
N LYS A 34 -2.69 -16.67 5.78
CA LYS A 34 -2.50 -16.33 4.37
C LYS A 34 -2.07 -14.87 4.25
N ARG A 35 -1.33 -14.55 3.19
CA ARG A 35 -0.97 -13.18 2.83
C ARG A 35 -1.98 -12.50 1.90
N THR A 36 -3.13 -13.16 1.66
CA THR A 36 -4.16 -12.71 0.72
C THR A 36 -5.55 -12.82 1.34
N GLY A 37 -6.51 -12.07 0.79
CA GLY A 37 -7.92 -12.05 1.23
C GLY A 37 -8.24 -10.91 2.19
N PHE A 38 -7.38 -9.89 2.28
CA PHE A 38 -7.57 -8.73 3.16
C PHE A 38 -8.30 -7.56 2.50
N GLY A 39 -8.19 -7.42 1.17
CA GLY A 39 -8.80 -6.33 0.42
C GLY A 39 -10.29 -6.11 0.68
N PRO A 40 -11.13 -7.16 0.70
CA PRO A 40 -12.55 -7.03 1.04
C PRO A 40 -12.82 -6.45 2.43
N ASN A 41 -11.87 -6.59 3.36
CA ASN A 41 -11.96 -6.13 4.75
C ASN A 41 -11.22 -4.81 5.01
N LEU A 42 -10.72 -4.15 3.96
CA LEU A 42 -10.10 -2.84 4.08
C LEU A 42 -11.10 -1.84 4.65
N PHE A 43 -10.71 -1.09 5.69
CA PHE A 43 -11.55 -0.13 6.40
C PHE A 43 -12.91 -0.72 6.83
N ASP A 44 -12.94 -1.98 7.27
CA ASP A 44 -14.15 -2.75 7.55
C ASP A 44 -15.14 -2.00 8.43
N GLU A 45 -14.70 -1.42 9.56
CA GLU A 45 -15.54 -0.71 10.51
C GLU A 45 -16.14 0.60 9.95
N TRP A 46 -15.55 1.14 8.89
CA TRP A 46 -16.06 2.34 8.23
C TRP A 46 -16.91 2.01 7.00
N ARG A 47 -16.56 0.91 6.31
CA ARG A 47 -17.24 0.50 5.07
C ARG A 47 -18.57 -0.19 5.31
N TYR A 48 -18.73 -0.87 6.43
CA TYR A 48 -19.92 -1.66 6.73
C TYR A 48 -20.61 -1.17 8.00
N LEU A 49 -21.92 -1.40 8.08
CA LEU A 49 -22.76 -1.06 9.25
C LEU A 49 -22.83 -2.18 10.30
N ASP A 50 -22.31 -3.36 9.97
CA ASP A 50 -22.20 -4.53 10.85
C ASP A 50 -20.72 -4.82 11.17
N VAL A 51 -20.47 -5.64 12.17
CA VAL A 51 -19.11 -6.08 12.53
C VAL A 51 -18.69 -7.25 11.66
N GLY A 52 -17.60 -7.06 10.89
CA GLY A 52 -17.05 -8.10 10.04
C GLY A 52 -16.41 -9.25 10.80
N GLN A 53 -16.54 -10.44 10.24
CA GLN A 53 -15.91 -11.66 10.76
C GLN A 53 -14.95 -12.26 9.74
N PRO A 54 -13.88 -12.94 10.18
CA PRO A 54 -12.99 -13.65 9.27
C PRO A 54 -13.77 -14.66 8.42
N TYR A 55 -13.44 -14.70 7.12
CA TYR A 55 -14.05 -15.60 6.13
C TYR A 55 -15.55 -15.34 5.82
N GLN A 56 -16.11 -14.23 6.28
CA GLN A 56 -17.46 -13.81 5.95
C GLN A 56 -17.57 -13.38 4.49
N ASP A 57 -18.71 -13.71 3.87
CA ASP A 57 -19.06 -13.18 2.54
C ASP A 57 -19.48 -11.70 2.65
N ASN A 58 -18.60 -10.82 2.23
CA ASN A 58 -18.83 -9.38 2.33
C ASN A 58 -19.84 -8.86 1.29
N SER A 59 -20.22 -9.64 0.26
CA SER A 59 -21.12 -9.21 -0.81
C SER A 59 -22.54 -8.89 -0.34
N LYS A 60 -22.93 -9.44 0.81
CA LYS A 60 -24.29 -9.29 1.41
C LYS A 60 -24.32 -8.36 2.61
N ARG A 61 -23.18 -7.80 2.99
CA ARG A 61 -23.09 -6.93 4.15
C ARG A 61 -23.69 -5.55 3.88
N PRO A 62 -24.35 -4.92 4.87
CA PRO A 62 -24.91 -3.59 4.73
C PRO A 62 -23.76 -2.57 4.60
N LEU A 63 -23.68 -1.90 3.46
CA LEU A 63 -22.68 -0.87 3.21
C LEU A 63 -23.05 0.43 3.91
N ASN A 64 -22.07 1.06 4.54
CA ASN A 64 -22.14 2.44 5.00
C ASN A 64 -22.01 3.39 3.80
N LYS A 65 -23.14 3.96 3.35
CA LYS A 65 -23.19 4.85 2.17
C LYS A 65 -22.47 6.18 2.37
N ASP A 66 -22.22 6.56 3.62
CA ASP A 66 -21.54 7.82 3.94
C ASP A 66 -20.02 7.68 3.89
N PHE A 67 -19.50 6.45 3.78
CA PHE A 67 -18.08 6.23 3.68
C PHE A 67 -17.58 6.37 2.23
N VAL A 68 -16.56 7.18 2.04
CA VAL A 68 -16.04 7.60 0.74
C VAL A 68 -15.77 6.47 -0.24
N LEU A 69 -15.17 5.35 0.20
CA LEU A 69 -14.86 4.22 -0.69
C LEU A 69 -16.10 3.42 -1.13
N ASN A 70 -17.26 3.65 -0.52
CA ASN A 70 -18.51 3.04 -0.93
C ASN A 70 -19.30 3.93 -1.92
N ALA A 71 -18.87 5.18 -2.11
CA ALA A 71 -19.49 6.07 -3.09
C ALA A 71 -19.12 5.63 -4.52
N GLU A 72 -20.13 5.57 -5.40
CA GLU A 72 -19.98 5.11 -6.79
C GLU A 72 -18.89 5.88 -7.56
N ARG A 73 -18.78 7.19 -7.32
CA ARG A 73 -17.78 8.05 -7.97
C ARG A 73 -16.31 7.67 -7.69
N TYR A 74 -16.04 6.87 -6.66
CA TYR A 74 -14.71 6.43 -6.28
C TYR A 74 -14.47 4.92 -6.45
N GLN A 75 -15.42 4.21 -7.05
CA GLN A 75 -15.24 2.79 -7.35
C GLN A 75 -14.09 2.59 -8.34
N GLY A 76 -13.20 1.64 -8.03
CA GLY A 76 -11.98 1.40 -8.81
C GLY A 76 -10.86 2.42 -8.57
N ALA A 77 -10.97 3.27 -7.54
CA ALA A 77 -9.90 4.17 -7.17
C ALA A 77 -8.62 3.37 -6.84
N SER A 78 -7.49 3.87 -7.33
CA SER A 78 -6.19 3.25 -7.16
C SER A 78 -5.12 4.19 -6.57
N VAL A 79 -5.50 5.44 -6.30
CA VAL A 79 -4.72 6.41 -5.53
C VAL A 79 -5.55 6.82 -4.31
N LEU A 80 -5.02 6.65 -3.11
CA LEU A 80 -5.64 7.10 -1.88
C LEU A 80 -5.03 8.44 -1.47
N LEU A 81 -5.85 9.46 -1.26
CA LEU A 81 -5.44 10.74 -0.69
C LEU A 81 -5.84 10.78 0.78
N ALA A 82 -4.91 11.03 1.68
CA ALA A 82 -5.14 11.03 3.12
C ALA A 82 -4.48 12.23 3.81
N ARG A 83 -4.78 12.43 5.11
CA ARG A 83 -4.16 13.43 5.96
C ARG A 83 -2.91 12.87 6.65
N GLU A 84 -2.29 13.70 7.49
CA GLU A 84 -1.07 13.41 8.22
C GLU A 84 -1.15 12.16 9.11
N ASN A 85 0.03 11.60 9.40
CA ASN A 85 0.24 10.46 10.29
C ASN A 85 -0.55 9.21 9.88
N PHE A 86 -0.62 8.93 8.56
CA PHE A 86 -1.31 7.76 8.03
C PHE A 86 -0.58 6.46 8.38
N GLY A 87 -1.33 5.44 8.78
CA GLY A 87 -0.79 4.13 9.15
C GLY A 87 -0.18 4.08 10.55
N CYS A 88 -0.57 4.99 11.45
CA CYS A 88 -0.12 4.99 12.84
C CYS A 88 -0.62 3.74 13.60
N GLY A 89 -0.24 3.63 14.89
CA GLY A 89 -0.64 2.50 15.74
C GLY A 89 0.30 1.30 15.64
N SER A 90 -0.26 0.10 15.59
CA SER A 90 0.52 -1.13 15.66
C SER A 90 1.24 -1.47 14.36
N SER A 91 2.43 -2.08 14.49
CA SER A 91 3.23 -2.57 13.34
C SER A 91 2.55 -3.75 12.66
N ARG A 92 1.83 -3.51 11.56
CA ARG A 92 1.10 -4.56 10.85
C ARG A 92 1.34 -4.50 9.35
N GLU A 93 1.92 -5.55 8.83
CA GLU A 93 2.09 -5.73 7.37
C GLU A 93 0.74 -5.95 6.65
N HIS A 94 -0.26 -6.42 7.36
CA HIS A 94 -1.61 -6.62 6.84
C HIS A 94 -2.26 -5.32 6.33
N ALA A 95 -1.89 -4.16 6.87
CA ALA A 95 -2.46 -2.89 6.43
C ALA A 95 -2.05 -2.54 4.99
N PRO A 96 -0.77 -2.56 4.59
CA PRO A 96 -0.36 -2.46 3.19
C PRO A 96 -0.97 -3.55 2.29
N TRP A 97 -1.08 -4.81 2.77
CA TRP A 97 -1.71 -5.89 1.99
C TRP A 97 -3.18 -5.60 1.69
N ALA A 98 -3.94 -5.15 2.69
CA ALA A 98 -5.35 -4.81 2.51
C ALA A 98 -5.55 -3.67 1.50
N LEU A 99 -4.70 -2.66 1.54
CA LEU A 99 -4.71 -1.53 0.60
C LEU A 99 -4.37 -1.96 -0.82
N GLU A 100 -3.32 -2.74 -1.00
CA GLU A 100 -2.87 -3.23 -2.31
C GLU A 100 -3.92 -4.19 -2.93
N GLU A 101 -4.44 -5.14 -2.15
CA GLU A 101 -5.48 -6.06 -2.63
C GLU A 101 -6.82 -5.38 -2.93
N TYR A 102 -7.14 -4.28 -2.26
CA TYR A 102 -8.31 -3.46 -2.59
C TYR A 102 -8.16 -2.79 -3.96
N GLY A 103 -6.92 -2.54 -4.38
CA GLY A 103 -6.58 -1.96 -5.67
C GLY A 103 -5.75 -0.67 -5.60
N PHE A 104 -5.39 -0.20 -4.40
CA PHE A 104 -4.53 0.97 -4.28
C PHE A 104 -3.10 0.64 -4.72
N ARG A 105 -2.53 1.52 -5.53
CA ARG A 105 -1.14 1.46 -6.00
C ARG A 105 -0.29 2.53 -5.33
N SER A 106 -0.91 3.63 -4.92
CA SER A 106 -0.23 4.74 -4.25
C SER A 106 -1.12 5.36 -3.19
N ILE A 107 -0.49 5.91 -2.17
CA ILE A 107 -1.13 6.74 -1.15
C ILE A 107 -0.38 8.07 -1.14
N ILE A 108 -1.13 9.18 -1.07
CA ILE A 108 -0.57 10.53 -0.95
C ILE A 108 -1.03 11.11 0.39
N ALA A 109 -0.07 11.52 1.21
CA ALA A 109 -0.33 12.13 2.52
C ALA A 109 0.81 13.07 2.94
N PRO A 110 0.60 14.00 3.86
CA PRO A 110 1.66 14.86 4.39
C PRO A 110 2.70 14.10 5.21
N SER A 111 2.29 13.04 5.89
CA SER A 111 3.19 12.19 6.67
C SER A 111 2.60 10.81 6.94
N TYR A 112 3.48 9.89 7.31
CA TYR A 112 3.16 8.49 7.60
C TYR A 112 3.85 8.06 8.89
N ALA A 113 3.30 7.03 9.54
CA ALA A 113 4.04 6.31 10.56
C ALA A 113 5.18 5.49 9.93
N ASP A 114 6.36 5.50 10.54
CA ASP A 114 7.59 4.94 9.97
C ASP A 114 7.47 3.48 9.54
N ILE A 115 6.84 2.65 10.37
CA ILE A 115 6.71 1.21 10.10
C ILE A 115 5.75 0.97 8.93
N PHE A 116 4.62 1.67 8.89
CA PHE A 116 3.69 1.58 7.77
C PHE A 116 4.35 2.03 6.46
N PHE A 117 5.08 3.15 6.50
CA PHE A 117 5.83 3.68 5.36
C PHE A 117 6.82 2.66 4.81
N ASN A 118 7.63 2.04 5.68
CA ASN A 118 8.59 1.02 5.29
C ASN A 118 7.91 -0.24 4.72
N ASN A 119 6.86 -0.73 5.37
CA ASN A 119 6.13 -1.92 4.93
C ASN A 119 5.42 -1.70 3.59
N SER A 120 4.97 -0.48 3.30
CA SER A 120 4.34 -0.14 2.02
C SER A 120 5.27 -0.40 0.84
N PHE A 121 6.52 0.06 0.92
CA PHE A 121 7.52 -0.17 -0.14
C PHE A 121 7.81 -1.65 -0.37
N LYS A 122 7.91 -2.45 0.71
CA LYS A 122 8.16 -3.89 0.63
C LYS A 122 7.05 -4.67 -0.05
N ASN A 123 5.84 -4.11 -0.07
CA ASN A 123 4.65 -4.72 -0.65
C ASN A 123 4.24 -4.09 -2.00
N GLY A 124 5.03 -3.19 -2.57
CA GLY A 124 4.77 -2.60 -3.89
C GLY A 124 3.73 -1.47 -3.89
N LEU A 125 3.37 -0.97 -2.72
CA LEU A 125 2.56 0.22 -2.53
C LEU A 125 3.47 1.44 -2.42
N LEU A 126 3.23 2.49 -3.22
CA LEU A 126 4.03 3.71 -3.21
C LEU A 126 3.41 4.77 -2.29
N PRO A 127 3.93 4.99 -1.07
CA PRO A 127 3.56 6.14 -0.27
C PRO A 127 4.32 7.38 -0.76
N ILE A 128 3.59 8.45 -1.06
CA ILE A 128 4.10 9.73 -1.53
C ILE A 128 3.86 10.78 -0.45
N ILE A 129 4.90 11.51 -0.09
CA ILE A 129 4.83 12.65 0.82
C ILE A 129 4.74 13.93 -0.03
N LEU A 130 3.68 14.71 0.18
CA LEU A 130 3.53 16.07 -0.34
C LEU A 130 3.28 17.01 0.84
N SER A 131 3.50 18.30 0.63
CA SER A 131 3.20 19.29 1.68
C SER A 131 1.71 19.36 2.02
N ASP A 132 1.37 19.80 3.23
CA ASP A 132 -0.02 19.99 3.67
C ASP A 132 -0.81 20.86 2.68
N ALA A 133 -0.19 21.93 2.17
CA ALA A 133 -0.82 22.83 1.21
C ALA A 133 -1.14 22.15 -0.13
N GLU A 134 -0.25 21.27 -0.63
CA GLU A 134 -0.48 20.50 -1.85
C GLU A 134 -1.56 19.44 -1.66
N VAL A 135 -1.56 18.77 -0.51
CA VAL A 135 -2.58 17.79 -0.14
C VAL A 135 -3.95 18.47 -0.01
N ASP A 136 -4.04 19.62 0.66
CA ASP A 136 -5.27 20.42 0.75
C ASP A 136 -5.81 20.84 -0.63
N GLU A 137 -4.92 21.25 -1.51
CA GLU A 137 -5.32 21.60 -2.88
C GLU A 137 -5.83 20.38 -3.64
N LEU A 138 -5.18 19.21 -3.48
CA LEU A 138 -5.65 17.97 -4.10
C LEU A 138 -7.03 17.55 -3.58
N PHE A 139 -7.32 17.66 -2.27
CA PHE A 139 -8.65 17.39 -1.73
C PHE A 139 -9.72 18.25 -2.40
N LYS A 140 -9.50 19.58 -2.51
CA LYS A 140 -10.40 20.50 -3.20
C LYS A 140 -10.64 20.11 -4.66
N GLN A 141 -9.57 19.73 -5.37
CA GLN A 141 -9.67 19.33 -6.78
C GLN A 141 -10.43 18.02 -6.96
N VAL A 142 -10.19 17.03 -6.12
CA VAL A 142 -10.89 15.73 -6.16
C VAL A 142 -12.37 15.90 -5.84
N GLU A 143 -12.73 16.77 -4.90
CA GLU A 143 -14.10 17.05 -4.54
C GLU A 143 -14.85 17.74 -5.67
N ALA A 144 -14.25 18.77 -6.25
CA ALA A 144 -14.82 19.58 -7.31
C ALA A 144 -14.97 18.86 -8.66
N ASN A 145 -14.12 17.86 -8.93
CA ASN A 145 -14.01 17.21 -10.24
C ASN A 145 -14.28 15.70 -10.15
N PRO A 146 -15.50 15.22 -10.37
CA PRO A 146 -15.78 13.79 -10.45
C PRO A 146 -14.88 13.07 -11.46
N GLY A 147 -14.34 11.91 -11.08
CA GLY A 147 -13.43 11.16 -11.95
C GLY A 147 -11.99 11.70 -11.96
N TYR A 148 -11.60 12.51 -10.98
CA TYR A 148 -10.28 13.10 -10.89
C TYR A 148 -9.19 12.04 -10.82
N GLN A 149 -8.25 12.09 -11.74
CA GLN A 149 -7.14 11.15 -11.84
C GLN A 149 -5.81 11.88 -11.63
N LEU A 150 -4.83 11.16 -11.11
CA LEU A 150 -3.45 11.61 -11.03
C LEU A 150 -2.57 10.65 -11.83
N GLN A 151 -1.62 11.21 -12.58
CA GLN A 151 -0.55 10.46 -13.21
C GLN A 151 0.69 10.52 -12.31
N ILE A 152 1.16 9.37 -11.89
CA ILE A 152 2.34 9.21 -11.03
C ILE A 152 3.44 8.58 -11.86
N ASP A 153 4.61 9.22 -11.91
CA ASP A 153 5.82 8.72 -12.54
C ASP A 153 6.91 8.55 -11.48
N LEU A 154 7.25 7.30 -11.16
CA LEU A 154 8.25 6.99 -10.15
C LEU A 154 9.67 7.31 -10.66
N GLN A 155 9.93 7.14 -11.96
CA GLN A 155 11.25 7.43 -12.50
C GLN A 155 11.55 8.95 -12.44
N ALA A 156 10.58 9.77 -12.82
CA ALA A 156 10.65 11.23 -12.75
C ALA A 156 10.40 11.78 -11.32
N GLN A 157 9.83 10.98 -10.42
CA GLN A 157 9.39 11.37 -9.07
C GLN A 157 8.38 12.52 -9.12
N THR A 158 7.35 12.36 -9.94
CA THR A 158 6.34 13.40 -10.17
C THR A 158 4.93 12.85 -10.03
N VAL A 159 4.03 13.72 -9.55
CA VAL A 159 2.58 13.55 -9.59
C VAL A 159 2.03 14.66 -10.48
N THR A 160 1.42 14.27 -11.60
CA THR A 160 0.86 15.24 -12.57
C THR A 160 -0.65 15.26 -12.45
N ARG A 161 -1.20 16.44 -12.33
CA ARG A 161 -2.64 16.73 -12.25
C ARG A 161 -3.24 16.81 -13.67
N PRO A 162 -4.58 16.69 -13.82
CA PRO A 162 -5.26 16.85 -15.11
C PRO A 162 -5.07 18.22 -15.76
N ASP A 163 -4.85 19.27 -14.96
CA ASP A 163 -4.57 20.63 -15.44
C ASP A 163 -3.10 20.84 -15.90
N GLY A 164 -2.29 19.79 -15.85
CA GLY A 164 -0.88 19.82 -16.23
C GLY A 164 0.07 20.30 -15.13
N LYS A 165 -0.43 20.68 -13.95
CA LYS A 165 0.43 21.00 -12.81
C LYS A 165 1.17 19.77 -12.33
N VAL A 166 2.48 19.90 -12.17
CA VAL A 166 3.39 18.84 -11.71
C VAL A 166 3.81 19.12 -10.28
N LEU A 167 3.66 18.12 -9.42
CA LEU A 167 4.15 18.11 -8.05
C LEU A 167 5.30 17.11 -7.97
N SER A 168 6.39 17.47 -7.32
CA SER A 168 7.56 16.60 -7.15
C SER A 168 7.56 15.96 -5.78
N PHE A 169 8.04 14.74 -5.67
CA PHE A 169 8.22 14.05 -4.39
C PHE A 169 9.61 13.42 -4.30
N GLU A 170 10.05 13.21 -3.08
CA GLU A 170 11.32 12.55 -2.81
C GLU A 170 11.10 11.09 -2.41
N ILE A 171 12.04 10.25 -2.81
CA ILE A 171 12.10 8.85 -2.44
C ILE A 171 13.56 8.42 -2.33
N ASP A 172 13.86 7.60 -1.34
CA ASP A 172 15.17 6.99 -1.19
C ASP A 172 15.56 6.16 -2.43
N ALA A 173 16.81 6.28 -2.88
CA ALA A 173 17.28 5.68 -4.12
C ALA A 173 17.16 4.14 -4.14
N PHE A 174 17.39 3.48 -3.01
CA PHE A 174 17.26 2.03 -2.90
C PHE A 174 15.80 1.57 -2.97
N ARG A 175 14.89 2.28 -2.27
CA ARG A 175 13.43 2.02 -2.35
C ARG A 175 12.90 2.23 -3.76
N LYS A 176 13.34 3.30 -4.43
CA LYS A 176 13.02 3.57 -5.83
C LYS A 176 13.47 2.42 -6.73
N HIS A 177 14.71 1.95 -6.57
CA HIS A 177 15.24 0.82 -7.32
C HIS A 177 14.40 -0.44 -7.11
N CYS A 178 14.07 -0.78 -5.87
CA CYS A 178 13.25 -1.95 -5.55
C CYS A 178 11.85 -1.87 -6.19
N LEU A 179 11.16 -0.74 -6.08
CA LEU A 179 9.84 -0.55 -6.68
C LEU A 179 9.88 -0.62 -8.21
N LEU A 180 10.84 0.07 -8.86
CA LEU A 180 10.97 0.06 -10.32
C LEU A 180 11.19 -1.34 -10.88
N ASN A 181 11.91 -2.19 -10.15
CA ASN A 181 12.26 -3.56 -10.58
C ASN A 181 11.36 -4.64 -9.97
N GLY A 182 10.39 -4.28 -9.13
CA GLY A 182 9.50 -5.25 -8.47
C GLY A 182 10.21 -6.17 -7.46
N LEU A 183 11.29 -5.68 -6.83
CA LEU A 183 12.12 -6.45 -5.91
C LEU A 183 11.59 -6.31 -4.47
N ASP A 184 11.16 -7.41 -3.90
CA ASP A 184 10.94 -7.57 -2.45
C ASP A 184 12.20 -8.15 -1.78
N ASP A 185 12.15 -8.36 -0.46
CA ASP A 185 13.30 -8.90 0.30
C ASP A 185 13.78 -10.26 -0.25
N ILE A 186 12.87 -11.09 -0.78
CA ILE A 186 13.19 -12.37 -1.42
C ILE A 186 13.83 -12.13 -2.79
N GLY A 187 13.24 -11.26 -3.60
CA GLY A 187 13.77 -10.90 -4.92
C GLY A 187 15.18 -10.32 -4.86
N LEU A 188 15.47 -9.51 -3.84
CA LEU A 188 16.82 -8.99 -3.58
C LEU A 188 17.80 -10.13 -3.25
N THR A 189 17.43 -11.04 -2.34
CA THR A 189 18.27 -12.19 -1.96
C THR A 189 18.55 -13.10 -3.15
N LEU A 190 17.58 -13.33 -4.03
CA LEU A 190 17.73 -14.18 -5.21
C LEU A 190 18.70 -13.59 -6.27
N GLN A 191 19.01 -12.30 -6.22
CA GLN A 191 20.06 -11.71 -7.06
C GLN A 191 21.45 -12.29 -6.75
N ASP A 192 21.67 -12.74 -5.51
CA ASP A 192 22.92 -13.36 -5.06
C ASP A 192 22.87 -14.90 -5.10
N GLY A 193 21.94 -15.48 -5.87
CA GLY A 193 21.67 -16.92 -5.92
C GLY A 193 22.91 -17.80 -6.14
N ASP A 194 23.79 -17.40 -7.07
CA ASP A 194 25.04 -18.14 -7.34
C ASP A 194 26.01 -18.11 -6.15
N ALA A 195 26.14 -16.97 -5.48
CA ALA A 195 26.97 -16.84 -4.29
C ALA A 195 26.41 -17.66 -3.12
N ILE A 196 25.10 -17.69 -2.96
CA ILE A 196 24.40 -18.52 -1.95
C ILE A 196 24.64 -20.00 -2.24
N ALA A 197 24.45 -20.45 -3.48
CA ALA A 197 24.67 -21.84 -3.86
C ALA A 197 26.15 -22.30 -3.64
N ALA A 198 27.10 -21.43 -3.98
CA ALA A 198 28.52 -21.69 -3.73
C ALA A 198 28.83 -21.79 -2.23
N PHE A 199 28.28 -20.92 -1.41
CA PHE A 199 28.40 -20.96 0.04
C PHE A 199 27.81 -22.26 0.61
N GLU A 200 26.59 -22.62 0.21
CA GLU A 200 25.91 -23.85 0.66
C GLU A 200 26.70 -25.10 0.32
N ALA A 201 27.26 -25.20 -0.89
CA ALA A 201 28.09 -26.33 -1.29
C ALA A 201 29.33 -26.46 -0.39
N LYS A 202 30.04 -25.35 -0.13
CA LYS A 202 31.20 -25.32 0.77
C LYS A 202 30.79 -25.66 2.21
N HIS A 203 29.67 -25.14 2.69
CA HIS A 203 29.16 -25.37 4.05
C HIS A 203 28.81 -26.85 4.26
N ARG A 204 28.11 -27.49 3.30
CA ARG A 204 27.79 -28.91 3.34
C ARG A 204 29.05 -29.78 3.40
N ALA A 205 30.05 -29.42 2.62
CA ALA A 205 31.32 -30.16 2.63
C ALA A 205 32.09 -30.04 3.95
N SER A 206 32.08 -28.85 4.57
CA SER A 206 32.83 -28.58 5.80
C SER A 206 32.11 -29.00 7.09
N GLN A 207 30.78 -29.04 7.06
CA GLN A 207 29.94 -29.33 8.23
C GLN A 207 28.77 -30.27 7.89
N PRO A 208 29.07 -31.51 7.39
CA PRO A 208 28.02 -32.42 6.88
C PRO A 208 27.04 -32.88 7.94
N TRP A 209 27.38 -32.82 9.22
CA TRP A 209 26.48 -33.16 10.33
C TRP A 209 25.29 -32.20 10.51
N LEU A 210 25.33 -30.97 9.93
CA LEU A 210 24.21 -30.01 9.95
C LEU A 210 23.17 -30.33 8.89
N PHE A 211 23.51 -31.10 7.88
CA PHE A 211 22.68 -31.43 6.72
C PHE A 211 22.32 -32.90 6.72
N ARG A 212 21.59 -33.34 7.76
CA ARG A 212 21.04 -34.70 7.75
C ARG A 212 19.94 -34.76 6.72
N ASP A 213 20.03 -35.73 5.82
CA ASP A 213 18.96 -36.02 4.88
C ASP A 213 17.69 -36.34 5.69
N ALA A 214 16.60 -35.60 5.39
CA ALA A 214 15.28 -35.79 5.99
C ALA A 214 14.57 -36.94 5.28
#